data_0aaaf6ae671a479fc28d8755614c0923
#
_entry.id   0aaaf6ae671a479fc28d8755614c0923
#
_cell.length_a   1.000
_cell.length_b   1.000
_cell.length_c   1.000
_cell.angle_alpha   90.00
_cell.angle_beta   90.00
_cell.angle_gamma   90.00
#
_symmetry.space_group_name_H-M   'P 1'
#
loop_
_entity.id
_entity.type
_entity.pdbx_description
1 polymer ?
#
loop_
_entity_poly.entity_id
_entity_poly.type
_entity_poly.pdbx_seq_one_letter_code
_entity_poly.pdbx_strand_id
1 'polypeptide(L)'
;MSAESIAPTTPSSQTSCCEPTCCSDSASEASPNSNSGADTQNGQTPLDPQLASTSTTEAPRADTPEEIRRAVREGYGQIARGQTQSCCGPSESCSGPEDGAESLARGVGYDEAELANLPDGANMGLSCGNPTALAQLAPGETVLDLGSGGGFDVFIAGEKVGATGRSIGVDMTADMLEKARGGIAIYAERTGLSNVEFRLGEIEHLPVEDHSVDVVISNCVINLSPNKAQVWREIARVLKPGGRVAVSDLALKRMLPQDVRDMVEALVGCVAGAVLVSETQQMAQDAGLTEIELEPRDRYIETM
;
A
#
# COMPACT_ATOMS: atom_id res chain seq x y z
N MET A 1 5.92 44.32 -38.43
CA MET A 1 7.34 44.65 -38.46
C MET A 1 7.98 43.98 -37.30
N SER A 2 8.60 43.10 -37.60
CA SER A 2 9.86 42.29 -37.57
C SER A 2 9.84 41.22 -36.51
N ALA A 3 9.78 40.02 -37.01
CA ALA A 3 10.10 38.77 -36.29
C ALA A 3 11.62 38.69 -36.11
N GLU A 4 12.08 38.22 -34.93
CA GLU A 4 13.42 37.66 -34.76
C GLU A 4 13.33 36.28 -34.15
N SER A 5 13.80 35.35 -34.94
CA SER A 5 13.94 33.93 -34.68
C SER A 5 15.22 33.71 -33.88
N ILE A 6 15.15 32.94 -32.78
CA ILE A 6 16.32 32.35 -32.11
C ILE A 6 16.17 30.85 -32.10
N ALA A 7 17.11 30.18 -32.75
CA ALA A 7 17.22 28.73 -32.88
C ALA A 7 17.63 28.07 -31.56
N PRO A 8 17.28 26.78 -31.35
CA PRO A 8 17.65 26.04 -30.15
C PRO A 8 19.08 25.52 -30.22
N THR A 9 19.84 25.77 -29.17
CA THR A 9 21.13 25.13 -28.91
C THR A 9 20.94 23.78 -28.28
N THR A 10 21.49 22.76 -28.91
CA THR A 10 21.63 21.39 -28.39
C THR A 10 22.54 21.34 -27.18
N PRO A 11 22.21 20.60 -26.10
CA PRO A 11 23.21 20.21 -25.11
C PRO A 11 23.89 18.93 -25.52
N SER A 12 25.19 18.96 -25.38
CA SER A 12 26.16 17.91 -25.60
C SER A 12 25.95 16.71 -24.68
N SER A 13 26.14 15.53 -25.28
CA SER A 13 26.38 14.25 -24.63
C SER A 13 27.36 14.34 -23.47
N GLN A 14 26.94 13.86 -22.29
CA GLN A 14 27.85 13.41 -21.25
C GLN A 14 27.61 11.94 -20.94
N THR A 15 28.65 11.24 -21.13
CA THR A 15 28.97 9.85 -21.07
C THR A 15 28.74 9.26 -19.68
N SER A 16 28.04 8.13 -19.65
CA SER A 16 28.30 6.89 -18.93
C SER A 16 29.42 6.93 -17.89
N CYS A 17 29.05 6.72 -16.63
CA CYS A 17 29.94 6.20 -15.60
C CYS A 17 29.29 4.98 -14.94
N CYS A 18 29.44 3.83 -15.57
CA CYS A 18 29.34 2.53 -14.92
C CYS A 18 30.48 1.68 -15.41
N GLU A 19 31.60 1.74 -14.74
CA GLU A 19 32.66 0.71 -14.86
C GLU A 19 32.41 -0.38 -13.79
N PRO A 20 32.57 -1.68 -14.16
CA PRO A 20 32.30 -2.80 -13.26
C PRO A 20 33.60 -3.20 -12.54
N THR A 21 33.90 -2.55 -11.42
CA THR A 21 35.03 -2.95 -10.56
C THR A 21 34.76 -2.58 -9.11
N CYS A 22 33.88 -3.28 -8.45
CA CYS A 22 33.77 -3.33 -6.99
C CYS A 22 33.13 -4.65 -6.54
N CYS A 23 33.75 -5.77 -6.89
CA CYS A 23 33.62 -7.03 -6.14
C CYS A 23 34.98 -7.70 -6.20
N SER A 24 35.87 -7.36 -5.26
CA SER A 24 37.08 -8.11 -5.00
C SER A 24 36.89 -9.03 -3.84
N ASP A 25 36.93 -10.29 -4.15
CA ASP A 25 37.05 -11.44 -3.27
C ASP A 25 38.09 -11.26 -2.16
N SER A 26 37.71 -11.61 -0.95
CA SER A 26 38.64 -11.96 0.11
C SER A 26 38.51 -13.45 0.40
N ALA A 27 39.19 -14.25 -0.40
CA ALA A 27 39.48 -15.64 -0.09
C ALA A 27 40.74 -15.68 0.79
N SER A 28 40.63 -16.16 2.01
CA SER A 28 41.76 -16.53 2.84
C SER A 28 42.10 -18.00 2.63
N GLU A 29 43.33 -18.18 2.15
CA GLU A 29 44.01 -19.47 1.99
C GLU A 29 44.21 -20.17 3.33
N ALA A 30 44.00 -21.47 3.36
CA ALA A 30 44.64 -22.37 4.32
C ALA A 30 45.09 -23.65 3.60
N SER A 31 46.39 -23.82 3.58
CA SER A 31 47.13 -24.93 3.00
C SER A 31 47.03 -26.22 3.83
N PRO A 32 47.44 -27.35 3.24
CA PRO A 32 47.06 -28.70 3.68
C PRO A 32 48.08 -29.33 4.63
N ASN A 33 47.61 -30.26 5.45
CA ASN A 33 48.54 -31.19 6.07
C ASN A 33 48.09 -32.65 5.87
N SER A 34 49.00 -33.38 5.29
CA SER A 34 49.03 -34.82 5.03
C SER A 34 49.15 -35.62 6.33
N ASN A 35 48.40 -36.69 6.50
CA ASN A 35 49.09 -37.95 6.87
C ASN A 35 48.23 -39.21 6.60
N SER A 36 48.96 -40.22 6.16
CA SER A 36 48.62 -41.56 5.77
C SER A 36 48.22 -42.49 6.92
N GLY A 37 47.42 -43.50 6.60
CA GLY A 37 47.24 -44.68 7.46
C GLY A 37 46.10 -45.56 6.99
N ALA A 38 46.42 -46.63 6.28
CA ALA A 38 45.53 -47.74 5.95
C ALA A 38 45.02 -48.46 7.19
N ASP A 39 43.79 -48.98 7.17
CA ASP A 39 43.52 -50.42 7.23
C ASP A 39 42.03 -50.74 7.04
N THR A 40 41.81 -51.81 6.35
CA THR A 40 40.63 -52.58 6.06
C THR A 40 39.86 -53.04 7.29
N GLN A 41 38.50 -52.99 7.26
CA GLN A 41 37.67 -54.18 7.47
C GLN A 41 36.17 -53.92 7.25
N ASN A 42 35.63 -54.87 6.56
CA ASN A 42 34.29 -55.17 6.14
C ASN A 42 33.25 -55.19 7.29
N GLY A 43 32.10 -54.57 7.09
CA GLY A 43 30.96 -54.66 8.03
C GLY A 43 29.71 -54.07 7.41
N GLN A 44 28.97 -54.86 6.64
CA GLN A 44 27.62 -54.53 6.20
C GLN A 44 26.67 -54.47 7.41
N THR A 45 26.06 -53.30 7.62
CA THR A 45 24.87 -53.15 8.45
C THR A 45 23.78 -52.56 7.59
N PRO A 46 22.49 -52.99 7.74
CA PRO A 46 21.39 -52.62 6.85
C PRO A 46 21.00 -51.14 7.07
N LEU A 47 20.75 -50.43 5.98
CA LEU A 47 20.19 -49.08 5.95
C LEU A 47 18.75 -49.14 6.45
N ASP A 48 18.51 -48.51 7.58
CA ASP A 48 17.20 -48.18 8.11
C ASP A 48 16.54 -47.09 7.27
N PRO A 49 15.34 -47.26 6.67
CA PRO A 49 14.69 -46.28 5.85
C PRO A 49 13.76 -45.35 6.64
N GLN A 50 14.29 -44.73 7.70
CA GLN A 50 13.56 -43.72 8.47
C GLN A 50 14.50 -42.58 8.79
N LEU A 51 14.55 -41.57 7.91
CA LEU A 51 14.81 -40.15 8.22
C LEU A 51 14.95 -39.35 6.93
N ALA A 52 13.82 -39.07 6.29
CA ALA A 52 13.68 -37.97 5.36
C ALA A 52 12.26 -37.42 5.44
N SER A 53 11.85 -37.01 6.63
CA SER A 53 10.78 -36.03 6.77
C SER A 53 11.44 -34.64 6.67
N THR A 54 11.69 -34.18 5.47
CA THR A 54 11.85 -32.75 5.22
C THR A 54 10.49 -32.13 5.53
N SER A 55 10.37 -31.56 6.72
CA SER A 55 9.28 -30.64 7.03
C SER A 55 9.45 -29.42 6.13
N THR A 56 8.84 -29.45 4.98
CA THR A 56 8.45 -28.24 4.28
C THR A 56 7.51 -27.52 5.23
N THR A 57 8.01 -26.50 5.88
CA THR A 57 7.21 -25.54 6.63
C THR A 57 6.36 -24.81 5.58
N GLU A 58 5.17 -25.37 5.29
CA GLU A 58 4.13 -24.62 4.60
C GLU A 58 3.86 -23.35 5.40
N ALA A 59 3.96 -22.21 4.76
CA ALA A 59 3.54 -20.95 5.37
C ALA A 59 2.09 -21.12 5.84
N PRO A 60 1.74 -20.68 7.06
CA PRO A 60 0.42 -20.88 7.62
C PRO A 60 -0.63 -20.21 6.71
N ARG A 61 -1.53 -21.01 6.16
CA ARG A 61 -2.71 -20.52 5.44
C ARG A 61 -3.57 -19.71 6.42
N ALA A 62 -3.90 -18.48 6.02
CA ALA A 62 -4.89 -17.68 6.72
C ALA A 62 -6.28 -18.13 6.23
N ASP A 63 -6.87 -19.12 6.89
CA ASP A 63 -8.13 -19.74 6.49
C ASP A 63 -9.37 -19.07 7.10
N THR A 64 -9.20 -18.27 8.15
CA THR A 64 -10.29 -17.57 8.82
C THR A 64 -10.21 -16.06 8.64
N PRO A 65 -11.35 -15.35 8.69
CA PRO A 65 -11.37 -13.88 8.63
C PRO A 65 -10.42 -13.21 9.65
N GLU A 66 -10.32 -13.76 10.86
CA GLU A 66 -9.43 -13.21 11.88
C GLU A 66 -7.94 -13.47 11.59
N GLU A 67 -7.62 -14.60 11.02
CA GLU A 67 -6.23 -14.88 10.57
C GLU A 67 -5.82 -13.95 9.44
N ILE A 68 -6.72 -13.66 8.50
CA ILE A 68 -6.50 -12.69 7.42
C ILE A 68 -6.23 -11.30 8.03
N ARG A 69 -7.09 -10.81 8.93
CA ARG A 69 -6.89 -9.51 9.58
C ARG A 69 -5.59 -9.47 10.38
N ARG A 70 -5.26 -10.55 11.08
CA ARG A 70 -3.99 -10.63 11.84
C ARG A 70 -2.78 -10.53 10.91
N ALA A 71 -2.77 -11.28 9.80
CA ALA A 71 -1.69 -11.24 8.82
C ALA A 71 -1.52 -9.82 8.22
N VAL A 72 -2.63 -9.18 7.87
CA VAL A 72 -2.64 -7.79 7.36
C VAL A 72 -2.11 -6.83 8.43
N ARG A 73 -2.62 -6.87 9.67
CA ARG A 73 -2.13 -6.00 10.76
C ARG A 73 -0.64 -6.19 11.03
N GLU A 74 -0.15 -7.42 11.00
CA GLU A 74 1.26 -7.71 11.22
C GLU A 74 2.14 -7.19 10.09
N GLY A 75 1.77 -7.43 8.82
CA GLY A 75 2.50 -6.96 7.66
C GLY A 75 2.57 -5.43 7.60
N TYR A 76 1.44 -4.75 7.73
CA TYR A 76 1.41 -3.28 7.73
C TYR A 76 2.04 -2.66 9.00
N GLY A 77 1.98 -3.35 10.14
CA GLY A 77 2.73 -2.96 11.34
C GLY A 77 4.25 -2.98 11.10
N GLN A 78 4.77 -3.98 10.40
CA GLN A 78 6.19 -4.05 10.03
C GLN A 78 6.58 -2.90 9.09
N ILE A 79 5.73 -2.58 8.10
CA ILE A 79 5.93 -1.43 7.20
C ILE A 79 5.95 -0.12 8.00
N ALA A 80 5.00 0.10 8.91
CA ALA A 80 4.94 1.30 9.75
C ALA A 80 6.21 1.50 10.58
N ARG A 81 6.80 0.40 11.06
CA ARG A 81 8.07 0.42 11.83
C ARG A 81 9.33 0.50 10.96
N GLY A 82 9.19 0.53 9.62
CA GLY A 82 10.33 0.55 8.69
C GLY A 82 11.13 -0.76 8.67
N GLN A 83 10.52 -1.88 9.04
CA GLN A 83 11.17 -3.20 9.09
C GLN A 83 11.11 -3.96 7.76
N THR A 84 10.21 -3.56 6.87
CA THR A 84 10.07 -4.08 5.51
C THR A 84 9.85 -2.94 4.55
N GLN A 85 10.33 -3.08 3.31
CA GLN A 85 9.99 -2.15 2.23
C GLN A 85 8.55 -2.40 1.76
N SER A 86 7.89 -1.36 1.24
CA SER A 86 6.57 -1.46 0.63
C SER A 86 6.53 -2.53 -0.46
N CYS A 87 5.46 -3.35 -0.48
CA CYS A 87 5.24 -4.39 -1.48
C CYS A 87 5.06 -3.86 -2.92
N CYS A 88 4.91 -2.53 -3.08
CA CYS A 88 4.64 -1.86 -4.35
C CYS A 88 5.82 -1.00 -4.83
N GLY A 89 7.01 -1.16 -4.25
CA GLY A 89 8.20 -0.40 -4.65
C GLY A 89 9.04 -1.13 -5.71
N PRO A 90 9.61 -0.41 -6.70
CA PRO A 90 10.55 -1.03 -7.63
C PRO A 90 11.78 -1.53 -6.88
N SER A 91 12.13 -2.79 -7.12
CA SER A 91 13.38 -3.38 -6.68
C SER A 91 14.56 -2.59 -7.25
N GLU A 92 15.43 -2.10 -6.37
CA GLU A 92 16.77 -1.59 -6.69
C GLU A 92 16.85 -0.37 -7.62
N SER A 93 16.37 0.79 -7.14
CA SER A 93 16.87 2.06 -7.64
C SER A 93 17.79 2.70 -6.57
N CYS A 94 18.92 3.26 -6.98
CA CYS A 94 19.90 3.95 -6.12
C CYS A 94 19.38 5.29 -5.54
N SER A 95 18.11 5.57 -5.64
CA SER A 95 17.39 6.67 -5.02
C SER A 95 16.97 6.25 -3.61
N GLY A 96 17.05 7.14 -2.64
CA GLY A 96 16.63 6.87 -1.27
C GLY A 96 15.14 6.48 -1.19
N PRO A 97 14.70 5.83 -0.10
CA PRO A 97 13.31 5.36 0.04
C PRO A 97 12.26 6.48 -0.06
N GLU A 98 12.62 7.72 0.22
CA GLU A 98 11.73 8.89 0.11
C GLU A 98 11.48 9.30 -1.34
N ASP A 99 12.49 9.25 -2.20
CA ASP A 99 12.36 9.59 -3.62
C ASP A 99 11.42 8.61 -4.36
N GLY A 100 11.42 7.33 -3.95
CA GLY A 100 10.54 6.30 -4.52
C GLY A 100 9.06 6.51 -4.19
N ALA A 101 8.73 6.81 -2.94
CA ALA A 101 7.36 7.03 -2.49
C ALA A 101 6.75 8.30 -3.11
N GLU A 102 7.54 9.37 -3.23
CA GLU A 102 7.11 10.62 -3.87
C GLU A 102 6.91 10.45 -5.38
N SER A 103 7.83 9.75 -6.05
CA SER A 103 7.70 9.44 -7.47
C SER A 103 6.44 8.61 -7.77
N LEU A 104 6.13 7.61 -6.91
CA LEU A 104 4.91 6.83 -7.02
C LEU A 104 3.67 7.71 -6.86
N ALA A 105 3.62 8.55 -5.82
CA ALA A 105 2.48 9.45 -5.58
C ALA A 105 2.22 10.37 -6.78
N ARG A 106 3.27 10.98 -7.34
CA ARG A 106 3.15 11.77 -8.58
C ARG A 106 2.67 10.93 -9.76
N GLY A 107 3.17 9.71 -9.90
CA GLY A 107 2.78 8.76 -10.95
C GLY A 107 1.30 8.38 -10.93
N VAL A 108 0.69 8.31 -9.75
CA VAL A 108 -0.73 8.01 -9.57
C VAL A 108 -1.63 9.26 -9.52
N GLY A 109 -1.06 10.47 -9.68
CA GLY A 109 -1.81 11.69 -9.93
C GLY A 109 -1.93 12.67 -8.76
N TYR A 110 -1.10 12.55 -7.71
CA TYR A 110 -0.96 13.63 -6.72
C TYR A 110 -0.06 14.72 -7.26
N ASP A 111 -0.44 15.97 -7.06
CA ASP A 111 0.37 17.10 -7.47
C ASP A 111 1.37 17.54 -6.41
N GLU A 112 2.31 18.39 -6.79
CA GLU A 112 3.39 18.84 -5.92
C GLU A 112 2.88 19.71 -4.75
N ALA A 113 1.79 20.43 -4.96
CA ALA A 113 1.18 21.26 -3.92
C ALA A 113 0.50 20.37 -2.86
N GLU A 114 -0.15 19.27 -3.26
CA GLU A 114 -0.74 18.28 -2.34
C GLU A 114 0.33 17.59 -1.48
N LEU A 115 1.53 17.39 -2.02
CA LEU A 115 2.63 16.71 -1.32
C LEU A 115 3.42 17.64 -0.39
N ALA A 116 3.43 18.96 -0.66
CA ALA A 116 4.32 19.92 -0.01
C ALA A 116 4.10 20.06 1.51
N ASN A 117 2.86 19.93 1.97
CA ASN A 117 2.49 20.13 3.38
C ASN A 117 2.38 18.83 4.18
N LEU A 118 2.62 17.69 3.54
CA LEU A 118 2.50 16.38 4.22
C LEU A 118 3.52 16.25 5.35
N PRO A 119 3.11 15.73 6.52
CA PRO A 119 4.04 15.33 7.56
C PRO A 119 5.03 14.27 7.07
N ASP A 120 6.27 14.35 7.56
CA ASP A 120 7.32 13.42 7.20
C ASP A 120 6.91 11.96 7.51
N GLY A 121 7.07 11.08 6.54
CA GLY A 121 6.69 9.68 6.66
C GLY A 121 5.18 9.37 6.54
N ALA A 122 4.32 10.35 6.25
CA ALA A 122 2.91 10.08 5.92
C ALA A 122 2.80 9.34 4.56
N ASN A 123 3.63 9.71 3.59
CA ASN A 123 3.74 9.00 2.32
C ASN A 123 4.69 7.80 2.47
N MET A 124 4.13 6.59 2.44
CA MET A 124 4.86 5.32 2.56
C MET A 124 4.92 4.55 1.24
N GLY A 125 4.52 5.16 0.12
CA GLY A 125 4.51 4.50 -1.18
C GLY A 125 3.48 3.36 -1.29
N LEU A 126 2.34 3.48 -0.63
CA LEU A 126 1.29 2.45 -0.58
C LEU A 126 0.07 2.79 -1.45
N SER A 127 0.08 3.92 -2.15
CA SER A 127 -1.05 4.39 -2.95
C SER A 127 -1.11 3.68 -4.30
N CYS A 128 -2.31 3.29 -4.74
CA CYS A 128 -2.57 2.79 -6.09
C CYS A 128 -3.45 3.72 -6.94
N GLY A 129 -3.68 4.94 -6.47
CA GLY A 129 -4.39 6.01 -7.18
C GLY A 129 -4.57 7.23 -6.30
N ASN A 130 -5.33 8.22 -6.78
CA ASN A 130 -5.65 9.44 -6.05
C ASN A 130 -7.18 9.54 -5.80
N PRO A 131 -7.70 8.93 -4.72
CA PRO A 131 -9.13 9.00 -4.41
C PRO A 131 -9.58 10.40 -4.02
N THR A 132 -8.68 11.27 -3.52
CA THR A 132 -9.03 12.65 -3.17
C THR A 132 -9.35 13.49 -4.41
N ALA A 133 -8.67 13.25 -5.53
CA ALA A 133 -8.98 13.86 -6.82
C ALA A 133 -10.26 13.28 -7.43
N LEU A 134 -10.46 11.96 -7.36
CA LEU A 134 -11.69 11.31 -7.83
C LEU A 134 -12.93 11.83 -7.09
N ALA A 135 -12.81 12.03 -5.78
CA ALA A 135 -13.91 12.50 -4.92
C ALA A 135 -14.30 13.97 -5.16
N GLN A 136 -13.47 14.78 -5.80
CA GLN A 136 -13.70 16.21 -6.01
C GLN A 136 -14.12 16.91 -4.71
N LEU A 137 -13.27 16.81 -3.69
CA LEU A 137 -13.54 17.32 -2.34
C LEU A 137 -13.83 18.83 -2.34
N ALA A 138 -14.83 19.24 -1.56
CA ALA A 138 -15.25 20.63 -1.44
C ALA A 138 -15.05 21.19 -0.01
N PRO A 139 -14.79 22.50 0.15
CA PRO A 139 -14.68 23.12 1.47
C PRO A 139 -15.93 22.88 2.34
N GLY A 140 -15.68 22.53 3.60
CA GLY A 140 -16.73 22.29 4.59
C GLY A 140 -17.23 20.84 4.66
N GLU A 141 -16.81 19.96 3.78
CA GLU A 141 -17.19 18.55 3.82
C GLU A 141 -16.53 17.78 4.96
N THR A 142 -17.22 16.75 5.45
CA THR A 142 -16.66 15.70 6.30
C THR A 142 -16.25 14.53 5.46
N VAL A 143 -14.96 14.23 5.42
CA VAL A 143 -14.35 13.12 4.67
C VAL A 143 -13.95 12.00 5.61
N LEU A 144 -14.20 10.77 5.22
CA LEU A 144 -13.74 9.56 5.90
C LEU A 144 -12.82 8.78 4.98
N ASP A 145 -11.61 8.50 5.44
CA ASP A 145 -10.61 7.67 4.75
C ASP A 145 -10.56 6.27 5.40
N LEU A 146 -10.78 5.25 4.58
CA LEU A 146 -10.74 3.84 4.99
C LEU A 146 -9.33 3.27 4.80
N GLY A 147 -8.77 2.72 5.90
CA GLY A 147 -7.38 2.23 5.89
C GLY A 147 -6.38 3.35 5.72
N SER A 148 -6.52 4.38 6.55
CA SER A 148 -5.77 5.64 6.41
C SER A 148 -4.25 5.53 6.56
N GLY A 149 -3.74 4.38 7.02
CA GLY A 149 -2.31 4.15 7.20
C GLY A 149 -1.63 5.26 8.00
N GLY A 150 -0.54 5.81 7.46
CA GLY A 150 0.18 6.96 8.03
C GLY A 150 -0.51 8.32 7.87
N GLY A 151 -1.74 8.35 7.35
CA GLY A 151 -2.55 9.56 7.22
C GLY A 151 -2.40 10.32 5.91
N PHE A 152 -1.78 9.73 4.89
CA PHE A 152 -1.46 10.38 3.62
C PHE A 152 -2.67 11.09 3.00
N ASP A 153 -3.74 10.35 2.69
CA ASP A 153 -4.95 10.91 2.08
C ASP A 153 -5.76 11.77 3.07
N VAL A 154 -5.68 11.48 4.39
CA VAL A 154 -6.36 12.28 5.43
C VAL A 154 -5.81 13.70 5.51
N PHE A 155 -4.49 13.87 5.47
CA PHE A 155 -3.87 15.21 5.51
C PHE A 155 -4.19 16.01 4.24
N ILE A 156 -4.13 15.38 3.06
CA ILE A 156 -4.51 16.01 1.79
C ILE A 156 -6.00 16.41 1.80
N ALA A 157 -6.88 15.50 2.22
CA ALA A 157 -8.30 15.78 2.32
C ALA A 157 -8.59 16.90 3.33
N GLY A 158 -7.88 16.92 4.46
CA GLY A 158 -7.99 17.98 5.46
C GLY A 158 -7.72 19.37 4.90
N GLU A 159 -6.68 19.55 4.08
CA GLU A 159 -6.40 20.81 3.40
C GLU A 159 -7.51 21.19 2.42
N LYS A 160 -7.97 20.23 1.60
CA LYS A 160 -9.01 20.47 0.58
C LYS A 160 -10.35 20.89 1.19
N VAL A 161 -10.76 20.27 2.32
CA VAL A 161 -12.02 20.65 2.97
C VAL A 161 -11.89 21.88 3.86
N GLY A 162 -10.69 22.30 4.21
CA GLY A 162 -10.39 23.55 4.93
C GLY A 162 -10.93 23.61 6.35
N ALA A 163 -10.85 24.79 6.96
CA ALA A 163 -11.11 24.98 8.39
C ALA A 163 -12.56 24.65 8.85
N THR A 164 -13.53 24.65 7.95
CA THR A 164 -14.94 24.32 8.25
C THR A 164 -15.29 22.86 7.95
N GLY A 165 -14.41 22.14 7.26
CA GLY A 165 -14.52 20.71 6.98
C GLY A 165 -13.80 19.86 8.02
N ARG A 166 -13.85 18.54 7.84
CA ARG A 166 -13.21 17.55 8.72
C ARG A 166 -12.72 16.37 7.91
N SER A 167 -11.53 15.87 8.22
CA SER A 167 -11.00 14.64 7.63
C SER A 167 -10.73 13.61 8.72
N ILE A 168 -11.30 12.42 8.57
CA ILE A 168 -11.29 11.34 9.57
C ILE A 168 -10.60 10.14 8.91
N GLY A 169 -9.52 9.64 9.51
CA GLY A 169 -8.88 8.40 9.11
C GLY A 169 -9.27 7.25 10.03
N VAL A 170 -9.57 6.10 9.45
CA VAL A 170 -9.78 4.85 10.19
C VAL A 170 -8.76 3.81 9.73
N ASP A 171 -8.06 3.19 10.67
CA ASP A 171 -7.14 2.09 10.40
C ASP A 171 -7.19 1.06 11.54
N MET A 172 -7.01 -0.22 11.21
CA MET A 172 -7.00 -1.28 12.22
C MET A 172 -5.61 -1.55 12.81
N THR A 173 -4.56 -0.92 12.27
CA THR A 173 -3.16 -1.13 12.66
C THR A 173 -2.72 -0.01 13.60
N ALA A 174 -2.45 -0.35 14.87
CA ALA A 174 -2.07 0.63 15.88
C ALA A 174 -0.78 1.39 15.53
N ASP A 175 0.23 0.69 14.98
CA ASP A 175 1.51 1.29 14.55
C ASP A 175 1.30 2.35 13.43
N MET A 176 0.37 2.10 12.50
CA MET A 176 -0.01 3.08 11.47
C MET A 176 -0.62 4.32 12.08
N LEU A 177 -1.56 4.15 13.02
CA LEU A 177 -2.22 5.27 13.68
C LEU A 177 -1.28 6.05 14.60
N GLU A 178 -0.30 5.41 15.22
CA GLU A 178 0.73 6.11 15.99
C GLU A 178 1.52 7.05 15.08
N LYS A 179 1.93 6.57 13.91
CA LYS A 179 2.61 7.37 12.90
C LYS A 179 1.73 8.52 12.41
N ALA A 180 0.50 8.25 12.03
CA ALA A 180 -0.46 9.26 11.56
C ALA A 180 -0.71 10.35 12.60
N ARG A 181 -0.96 9.96 13.86
CA ARG A 181 -1.16 10.90 14.98
C ARG A 181 0.08 11.75 15.30
N GLY A 182 1.28 11.17 15.12
CA GLY A 182 2.54 11.90 15.21
C GLY A 182 2.66 13.06 14.22
N GLY A 183 2.03 12.93 13.06
CA GLY A 183 1.99 13.95 12.00
C GLY A 183 1.04 15.12 12.27
N ILE A 184 0.05 15.00 13.19
CA ILE A 184 -0.99 16.02 13.40
C ILE A 184 -0.39 17.39 13.77
N ALA A 185 0.62 17.43 14.63
CA ALA A 185 1.22 18.68 15.06
C ALA A 185 1.96 19.38 13.91
N ILE A 186 2.67 18.61 13.08
CA ILE A 186 3.37 19.12 11.89
C ILE A 186 2.36 19.65 10.86
N TYR A 187 1.28 18.89 10.63
CA TYR A 187 0.19 19.31 9.77
C TYR A 187 -0.41 20.65 10.23
N ALA A 188 -0.72 20.77 11.52
CA ALA A 188 -1.28 21.99 12.07
C ALA A 188 -0.30 23.19 11.97
N GLU A 189 1.00 22.96 12.13
CA GLU A 189 2.03 23.99 11.97
C GLU A 189 2.14 24.46 10.50
N ARG A 190 2.15 23.51 9.53
CA ARG A 190 2.32 23.81 8.12
C ARG A 190 1.09 24.47 7.49
N THR A 191 -0.12 24.05 7.89
CA THR A 191 -1.39 24.45 7.26
C THR A 191 -2.20 25.46 8.07
N GLY A 192 -1.95 25.59 9.38
CA GLY A 192 -2.81 26.33 10.31
C GLY A 192 -4.15 25.65 10.61
N LEU A 193 -4.35 24.39 10.19
CA LEU A 193 -5.60 23.65 10.34
C LEU A 193 -5.50 22.64 11.50
N SER A 194 -6.66 22.33 12.12
CA SER A 194 -6.79 21.32 13.18
C SER A 194 -8.01 20.41 12.96
N ASN A 195 -8.25 20.07 11.70
CA ASN A 195 -9.47 19.42 11.21
C ASN A 195 -9.28 17.95 10.82
N VAL A 196 -8.18 17.33 11.25
CA VAL A 196 -7.86 15.92 11.00
C VAL A 196 -7.92 15.11 12.28
N GLU A 197 -8.40 13.87 12.20
CA GLU A 197 -8.41 12.93 13.32
C GLU A 197 -8.23 11.49 12.85
N PHE A 198 -7.75 10.61 13.76
CA PHE A 198 -7.48 9.21 13.46
C PHE A 198 -8.11 8.29 14.51
N ARG A 199 -8.87 7.29 14.06
CA ARG A 199 -9.61 6.33 14.87
C ARG A 199 -9.14 4.90 14.61
N LEU A 200 -8.95 4.13 15.68
CA LEU A 200 -8.69 2.70 15.57
C LEU A 200 -10.01 1.97 15.28
N GLY A 201 -10.02 1.18 14.21
CA GLY A 201 -11.22 0.41 13.83
C GLY A 201 -10.98 -0.44 12.59
N GLU A 202 -11.83 -1.46 12.44
CA GLU A 202 -11.91 -2.28 11.25
C GLU A 202 -12.90 -1.65 10.25
N ILE A 203 -12.60 -1.72 8.96
CA ILE A 203 -13.47 -1.10 7.94
C ILE A 203 -14.82 -1.82 7.77
N GLU A 204 -14.94 -3.05 8.26
CA GLU A 204 -16.20 -3.78 8.36
C GLU A 204 -17.11 -3.30 9.49
N HIS A 205 -16.58 -2.49 10.44
CA HIS A 205 -17.29 -1.95 11.61
C HIS A 205 -16.73 -0.57 11.95
N LEU A 206 -17.11 0.42 11.15
CA LEU A 206 -16.55 1.78 11.26
C LEU A 206 -16.96 2.47 12.58
N PRO A 207 -15.99 3.02 13.34
CA PRO A 207 -16.26 3.81 14.54
C PRO A 207 -16.73 5.22 14.17
N VAL A 208 -17.76 5.30 13.34
CA VAL A 208 -18.34 6.53 12.75
C VAL A 208 -19.85 6.43 12.80
N GLU A 209 -20.52 7.52 13.14
CA GLU A 209 -21.97 7.61 13.24
C GLU A 209 -22.64 7.44 11.87
N ASP A 210 -23.89 6.96 11.89
CA ASP A 210 -24.73 6.84 10.71
C ASP A 210 -24.96 8.23 10.10
N HIS A 211 -24.95 8.31 8.77
CA HIS A 211 -25.27 9.52 8.01
C HIS A 211 -24.50 10.78 8.46
N SER A 212 -23.22 10.61 8.82
CA SER A 212 -22.41 11.69 9.39
C SER A 212 -21.34 12.23 8.45
N VAL A 213 -20.99 11.52 7.37
CA VAL A 213 -19.94 11.93 6.43
C VAL A 213 -20.50 12.27 5.06
N ASP A 214 -19.88 13.25 4.40
CA ASP A 214 -20.26 13.68 3.05
C ASP A 214 -19.57 12.82 1.99
N VAL A 215 -18.33 12.40 2.27
CA VAL A 215 -17.48 11.67 1.34
C VAL A 215 -16.75 10.54 2.07
N VAL A 216 -16.75 9.36 1.46
CA VAL A 216 -15.82 8.28 1.83
C VAL A 216 -14.77 8.15 0.76
N ILE A 217 -13.50 8.08 1.15
CA ILE A 217 -12.38 7.74 0.26
C ILE A 217 -11.71 6.45 0.72
N SER A 218 -11.06 5.76 -0.21
CA SER A 218 -10.30 4.55 0.08
C SER A 218 -9.21 4.31 -0.96
N ASN A 219 -8.02 3.93 -0.51
CA ASN A 219 -6.86 3.70 -1.36
C ASN A 219 -6.22 2.34 -1.04
N CYS A 220 -6.42 1.33 -1.91
CA CYS A 220 -5.83 -0.01 -1.81
C CYS A 220 -6.15 -0.78 -0.52
N VAL A 221 -7.32 -0.61 0.10
CA VAL A 221 -7.62 -1.25 1.38
C VAL A 221 -8.79 -2.22 1.35
N ILE A 222 -9.82 -1.99 0.52
CA ILE A 222 -11.03 -2.83 0.52
C ILE A 222 -10.69 -4.29 0.19
N ASN A 223 -9.70 -4.50 -0.68
CA ASN A 223 -9.24 -5.84 -1.03
C ASN A 223 -8.65 -6.63 0.14
N LEU A 224 -8.13 -5.97 1.16
CA LEU A 224 -7.57 -6.60 2.35
C LEU A 224 -8.66 -7.14 3.31
N SER A 225 -9.90 -6.64 3.18
CA SER A 225 -11.02 -7.10 4.00
C SER A 225 -11.45 -8.53 3.63
N PRO A 226 -11.63 -9.42 4.61
CA PRO A 226 -12.25 -10.73 4.40
C PRO A 226 -13.76 -10.65 4.14
N ASN A 227 -14.40 -9.51 4.39
CA ASN A 227 -15.85 -9.31 4.21
C ASN A 227 -16.16 -7.98 3.51
N LYS A 228 -15.81 -7.91 2.22
CA LYS A 228 -15.99 -6.71 1.40
C LYS A 228 -17.44 -6.24 1.31
N ALA A 229 -18.39 -7.16 1.26
CA ALA A 229 -19.81 -6.81 1.24
C ALA A 229 -20.24 -6.07 2.53
N GLN A 230 -19.65 -6.40 3.68
CA GLN A 230 -19.87 -5.65 4.92
C GLN A 230 -19.23 -4.25 4.86
N VAL A 231 -18.05 -4.12 4.27
CA VAL A 231 -17.42 -2.80 4.07
C VAL A 231 -18.33 -1.88 3.26
N TRP A 232 -18.89 -2.37 2.14
CA TRP A 232 -19.81 -1.58 1.33
C TRP A 232 -21.08 -1.18 2.09
N ARG A 233 -21.62 -2.05 2.98
CA ARG A 233 -22.74 -1.69 3.85
C ARG A 233 -22.35 -0.61 4.87
N GLU A 234 -21.16 -0.67 5.44
CA GLU A 234 -20.67 0.35 6.37
C GLU A 234 -20.45 1.70 5.67
N ILE A 235 -19.89 1.68 4.45
CA ILE A 235 -19.79 2.89 3.62
C ILE A 235 -21.16 3.54 3.44
N ALA A 236 -22.17 2.76 3.02
CA ALA A 236 -23.52 3.26 2.82
C ALA A 236 -24.17 3.75 4.15
N ARG A 237 -23.88 3.09 5.27
CA ARG A 237 -24.40 3.48 6.60
C ARG A 237 -23.90 4.85 7.05
N VAL A 238 -22.59 5.11 6.88
CA VAL A 238 -21.99 6.35 7.38
C VAL A 238 -22.21 7.55 6.46
N LEU A 239 -22.46 7.32 5.16
CA LEU A 239 -22.73 8.38 4.19
C LEU A 239 -24.04 9.08 4.48
N LYS A 240 -24.03 10.40 4.44
CA LYS A 240 -25.25 11.21 4.39
C LYS A 240 -26.04 10.92 3.12
N PRO A 241 -27.36 11.13 3.12
CA PRO A 241 -28.13 11.13 1.87
C PRO A 241 -27.51 12.11 0.85
N GLY A 242 -27.22 11.62 -0.34
CA GLY A 242 -26.52 12.38 -1.37
C GLY A 242 -24.99 12.45 -1.23
N GLY A 243 -24.44 11.81 -0.20
CA GLY A 243 -22.99 11.63 -0.06
C GLY A 243 -22.42 10.72 -1.14
N ARG A 244 -21.10 10.73 -1.31
CA ARG A 244 -20.41 9.97 -2.36
C ARG A 244 -19.21 9.17 -1.84
N VAL A 245 -18.81 8.17 -2.60
CA VAL A 245 -17.62 7.37 -2.32
C VAL A 245 -16.68 7.38 -3.51
N ALA A 246 -15.38 7.50 -3.25
CA ALA A 246 -14.32 7.36 -4.26
C ALA A 246 -13.28 6.35 -3.79
N VAL A 247 -13.13 5.27 -4.55
CA VAL A 247 -12.23 4.16 -4.25
C VAL A 247 -11.20 4.01 -5.35
N SER A 248 -9.93 3.93 -4.98
CA SER A 248 -8.86 3.48 -5.84
C SER A 248 -8.34 2.13 -5.33
N ASP A 249 -8.60 1.06 -6.06
CA ASP A 249 -8.20 -0.29 -5.65
C ASP A 249 -7.98 -1.19 -6.87
N LEU A 250 -7.26 -2.28 -6.66
CA LEU A 250 -7.05 -3.30 -7.70
C LEU A 250 -8.34 -4.09 -7.93
N ALA A 251 -8.73 -4.26 -9.19
CA ALA A 251 -9.87 -5.09 -9.57
C ALA A 251 -9.48 -6.09 -10.65
N LEU A 252 -10.02 -7.29 -10.57
CA LEU A 252 -9.71 -8.36 -11.50
C LEU A 252 -10.60 -8.30 -12.73
N LYS A 253 -9.98 -8.38 -13.92
CA LYS A 253 -10.70 -8.64 -15.18
C LYS A 253 -11.08 -10.13 -15.33
N ARG A 254 -10.37 -11.02 -14.63
CA ARG A 254 -10.61 -12.48 -14.57
C ARG A 254 -10.09 -13.05 -13.26
N MET A 255 -10.61 -14.21 -12.85
CA MET A 255 -10.18 -14.87 -11.61
C MET A 255 -8.68 -15.21 -11.62
N LEU A 256 -8.01 -15.00 -10.49
CA LEU A 256 -6.63 -15.42 -10.28
C LEU A 256 -6.56 -16.95 -10.07
N PRO A 257 -5.45 -17.61 -10.46
CA PRO A 257 -5.14 -18.96 -10.05
C PRO A 257 -5.18 -19.12 -8.52
N GLN A 258 -5.55 -20.33 -8.06
CA GLN A 258 -5.74 -20.56 -6.62
C GLN A 258 -4.44 -20.42 -5.82
N ASP A 259 -3.32 -20.89 -6.37
CA ASP A 259 -1.98 -20.77 -5.80
C ASP A 259 -1.56 -19.32 -5.55
N VAL A 260 -1.91 -18.41 -6.46
CA VAL A 260 -1.64 -16.97 -6.28
C VAL A 260 -2.51 -16.39 -5.17
N ARG A 261 -3.78 -16.79 -5.08
CA ARG A 261 -4.69 -16.31 -4.03
C ARG A 261 -4.31 -16.77 -2.62
N ASP A 262 -3.67 -17.92 -2.55
CA ASP A 262 -3.24 -18.52 -1.28
C ASP A 262 -1.94 -17.90 -0.71
N MET A 263 -1.28 -17.02 -1.47
CA MET A 263 -0.04 -16.37 -1.02
C MET A 263 -0.31 -15.18 -0.09
N VAL A 264 0.15 -15.27 1.14
CA VAL A 264 -0.02 -14.22 2.17
C VAL A 264 0.62 -12.90 1.75
N GLU A 265 1.79 -12.95 1.13
CA GLU A 265 2.50 -11.77 0.63
C GLU A 265 1.68 -11.02 -0.45
N ALA A 266 1.04 -11.77 -1.37
CA ALA A 266 0.16 -11.19 -2.36
C ALA A 266 -1.10 -10.58 -1.71
N LEU A 267 -1.58 -11.12 -0.59
CA LEU A 267 -2.69 -10.55 0.17
C LEU A 267 -2.31 -9.18 0.77
N VAL A 268 -1.15 -9.09 1.41
CA VAL A 268 -0.63 -7.80 1.93
C VAL A 268 -0.46 -6.78 0.79
N GLY A 269 -0.06 -7.24 -0.40
CA GLY A 269 0.00 -6.42 -1.61
C GLY A 269 -1.36 -6.12 -2.28
N CYS A 270 -2.50 -6.43 -1.65
CA CYS A 270 -3.86 -6.25 -2.18
C CYS A 270 -4.23 -7.11 -3.40
N VAL A 271 -3.33 -7.93 -3.91
CA VAL A 271 -3.55 -8.72 -5.15
C VAL A 271 -4.41 -9.96 -4.88
N ALA A 272 -4.07 -10.75 -3.86
CA ALA A 272 -4.78 -12.01 -3.58
C ALA A 272 -6.22 -11.80 -3.13
N GLY A 273 -6.50 -10.67 -2.47
CA GLY A 273 -7.85 -10.30 -2.04
C GLY A 273 -8.67 -9.58 -3.10
N ALA A 274 -8.10 -9.25 -4.26
CA ALA A 274 -8.82 -8.55 -5.32
C ALA A 274 -9.97 -9.40 -5.87
N VAL A 275 -11.10 -8.76 -6.16
CA VAL A 275 -12.32 -9.37 -6.70
C VAL A 275 -12.58 -8.88 -8.12
N LEU A 276 -13.49 -9.53 -8.82
CA LEU A 276 -13.88 -9.09 -10.15
C LEU A 276 -14.53 -7.70 -10.13
N VAL A 277 -14.29 -6.91 -11.17
CA VAL A 277 -14.95 -5.60 -11.36
C VAL A 277 -16.48 -5.72 -11.18
N SER A 278 -17.10 -6.76 -11.73
CA SER A 278 -18.55 -6.99 -11.61
C SER A 278 -18.99 -7.32 -10.19
N GLU A 279 -18.14 -7.99 -9.39
CA GLU A 279 -18.45 -8.30 -7.99
C GLU A 279 -18.37 -7.03 -7.13
N THR A 280 -17.37 -6.16 -7.35
CA THR A 280 -17.29 -4.86 -6.68
C THR A 280 -18.54 -4.03 -6.96
N GLN A 281 -18.94 -3.92 -8.23
CA GLN A 281 -20.15 -3.20 -8.64
C GLN A 281 -21.42 -3.76 -7.98
N GLN A 282 -21.56 -5.09 -7.96
CA GLN A 282 -22.71 -5.74 -7.34
C GLN A 282 -22.78 -5.48 -5.84
N MET A 283 -21.65 -5.59 -5.11
CA MET A 283 -21.61 -5.32 -3.66
C MET A 283 -21.98 -3.87 -3.33
N ALA A 284 -21.54 -2.91 -4.13
CA ALA A 284 -21.88 -1.50 -3.96
C ALA A 284 -23.39 -1.26 -4.21
N GLN A 285 -23.96 -1.87 -5.26
CA GLN A 285 -25.40 -1.81 -5.55
C GLN A 285 -26.24 -2.44 -4.43
N ASP A 286 -25.83 -3.62 -3.96
CA ASP A 286 -26.52 -4.33 -2.86
C ASP A 286 -26.50 -3.54 -1.54
N ALA A 287 -25.48 -2.70 -1.34
CA ALA A 287 -25.40 -1.77 -0.21
C ALA A 287 -26.28 -0.51 -0.38
N GLY A 288 -26.90 -0.31 -1.55
CA GLY A 288 -27.79 0.83 -1.82
C GLY A 288 -27.10 2.02 -2.50
N LEU A 289 -25.85 1.88 -2.94
CA LEU A 289 -25.17 2.93 -3.70
C LEU A 289 -25.67 2.94 -5.15
N THR A 290 -25.81 4.14 -5.69
CA THR A 290 -26.30 4.40 -7.06
C THR A 290 -25.26 5.17 -7.86
N GLU A 291 -25.48 5.32 -9.16
CA GLU A 291 -24.61 6.10 -10.05
C GLU A 291 -23.14 5.65 -9.99
N ILE A 292 -22.94 4.31 -10.08
CA ILE A 292 -21.62 3.70 -9.95
C ILE A 292 -20.86 3.84 -11.27
N GLU A 293 -19.78 4.60 -11.24
CA GLU A 293 -18.82 4.75 -12.33
C GLU A 293 -17.55 3.95 -12.02
N LEU A 294 -17.07 3.19 -12.99
CA LEU A 294 -15.83 2.39 -12.88
C LEU A 294 -14.87 2.79 -13.98
N GLU A 295 -13.77 3.43 -13.63
CA GLU A 295 -12.74 3.90 -14.56
C GLU A 295 -11.47 3.03 -14.47
N PRO A 296 -11.15 2.25 -15.51
CA PRO A 296 -9.91 1.47 -15.51
C PRO A 296 -8.68 2.36 -15.70
N ARG A 297 -7.66 2.16 -14.85
CA ARG A 297 -6.37 2.84 -14.87
C ARG A 297 -5.25 1.84 -15.13
N ASP A 298 -5.16 1.33 -16.36
CA ASP A 298 -4.21 0.25 -16.72
C ASP A 298 -2.73 0.65 -16.57
N ARG A 299 -2.39 1.94 -16.66
CA ARG A 299 -1.00 2.44 -16.57
C ARG A 299 -0.32 2.18 -15.23
N TYR A 300 -1.06 2.07 -14.15
CA TYR A 300 -0.49 1.82 -12.83
C TYR A 300 0.20 0.45 -12.77
N ILE A 301 -0.39 -0.57 -13.39
CA ILE A 301 0.15 -1.95 -13.42
C ILE A 301 1.45 -2.03 -14.25
N GLU A 302 1.62 -1.13 -15.22
CA GLU A 302 2.84 -1.08 -16.04
C GLU A 302 4.04 -0.47 -15.29
N THR A 303 3.80 0.23 -14.17
CA THR A 303 4.82 0.89 -13.35
C THR A 303 5.17 0.11 -12.08
N MET A 304 4.44 -0.96 -11.77
CA MET A 304 4.73 -1.92 -10.70
C MET A 304 5.65 -3.03 -11.17
#